data_79100433e308831ab1f10bb60cb3ecc7
#
_entry.id   79100433e308831ab1f10bb60cb3ecc7
#
_cell.length_a   1.000
_cell.length_b   1.000
_cell.length_c   1.000
_cell.angle_alpha   90.00
_cell.angle_beta   90.00
_cell.angle_gamma   90.00
#
_symmetry.space_group_name_H-M   'P 1'
#
loop_
_entity.id
_entity.type
_entity.pdbx_description
1 polymer ?
#
loop_
_entity_poly.entity_id
_entity_poly.type
_entity_poly.pdbx_seq_one_letter_code
_entity_poly.pdbx_strand_id
1 'polypeptide(L)'
;TASTLVAAKEAGVDEIYKVGGAQAIAAMAFGTESVPKVDKIVGPGNIYVALAKKAVFGYVSIDSIAGPSEILVLADETANPRYVAADLLSQAEHDEMASAILITTSQKLAEEVSAEIDQFVAELSRKEIIQKSLDNYGYILVADNMEEAIDTVNAIASEHMEIVTADPFHVMTKIRNAGAIFIGEYSSCLLYTSDAAD
;
A
#
# COMPACT_ATOMS: atom_id res chain seq x y z
N THR A 1 -0.48 -21.78 -4.22
CA THR A 1 -0.68 -21.86 -5.68
C THR A 1 0.53 -22.52 -6.35
N ALA A 2 0.40 -22.96 -7.61
CA ALA A 2 1.53 -23.53 -8.35
C ALA A 2 2.64 -22.48 -8.60
N SER A 3 2.25 -21.25 -8.86
CA SER A 3 3.18 -20.12 -9.03
C SER A 3 4.03 -19.85 -7.79
N THR A 4 3.42 -19.88 -6.60
CA THR A 4 4.14 -19.72 -5.33
C THR A 4 5.20 -20.80 -5.13
N LEU A 5 4.89 -22.07 -5.48
CA LEU A 5 5.85 -23.17 -5.37
C LEU A 5 7.00 -23.05 -6.37
N VAL A 6 6.73 -22.56 -7.58
CA VAL A 6 7.76 -22.30 -8.59
C VAL A 6 8.67 -21.17 -8.10
N ALA A 7 8.10 -20.06 -7.62
CA ALA A 7 8.88 -18.95 -7.09
C ALA A 7 9.74 -19.37 -5.89
N ALA A 8 9.21 -20.14 -4.96
CA ALA A 8 9.95 -20.67 -3.83
C ALA A 8 11.15 -21.54 -4.29
N LYS A 9 10.94 -22.39 -5.30
CA LYS A 9 12.01 -23.21 -5.87
C LYS A 9 13.09 -22.37 -6.53
N GLU A 10 12.72 -21.38 -7.33
CA GLU A 10 13.68 -20.47 -7.98
C GLU A 10 14.45 -19.62 -6.97
N ALA A 11 13.80 -19.23 -5.86
CA ALA A 11 14.44 -18.52 -4.75
C ALA A 11 15.34 -19.40 -3.86
N GLY A 12 15.37 -20.72 -4.09
CA GLY A 12 16.18 -21.65 -3.30
C GLY A 12 15.65 -21.89 -1.89
N VAL A 13 14.32 -21.86 -1.72
CA VAL A 13 13.68 -22.17 -0.41
C VAL A 13 13.83 -23.66 -0.12
N ASP A 14 14.37 -23.98 1.07
CA ASP A 14 14.67 -25.36 1.49
C ASP A 14 13.43 -26.11 1.98
N GLU A 15 12.51 -25.42 2.69
CA GLU A 15 11.37 -26.06 3.34
C GLU A 15 10.07 -25.29 3.05
N ILE A 16 8.98 -26.00 2.78
CA ILE A 16 7.67 -25.42 2.49
C ILE A 16 6.62 -26.11 3.36
N TYR A 17 5.93 -25.33 4.18
CA TYR A 17 4.85 -25.77 5.05
C TYR A 17 3.50 -25.27 4.55
N LYS A 18 2.51 -26.16 4.43
CA LYS A 18 1.14 -25.82 4.00
C LYS A 18 0.31 -25.33 5.19
N VAL A 19 0.74 -24.26 5.80
CA VAL A 19 0.08 -23.59 6.93
C VAL A 19 0.17 -22.09 6.77
N GLY A 20 -0.83 -21.36 7.21
CA GLY A 20 -0.88 -19.90 7.14
C GLY A 20 -1.60 -19.32 8.36
N GLY A 21 -1.76 -17.99 8.39
CA GLY A 21 -2.45 -17.29 9.46
C GLY A 21 -1.64 -17.18 10.77
N ALA A 22 -2.31 -16.77 11.85
CA ALA A 22 -1.69 -16.56 13.15
C ALA A 22 -0.99 -17.79 13.71
N GLN A 23 -1.53 -18.98 13.43
CA GLN A 23 -0.95 -20.27 13.88
C GLN A 23 0.40 -20.56 13.21
N ALA A 24 0.60 -20.15 11.96
CA ALA A 24 1.89 -20.28 11.29
C ALA A 24 2.93 -19.39 11.92
N ILE A 25 2.56 -18.14 12.25
CA ILE A 25 3.44 -17.19 12.97
C ILE A 25 3.85 -17.77 14.32
N ALA A 26 2.91 -18.30 15.09
CA ALA A 26 3.23 -18.91 16.38
C ALA A 26 4.13 -20.15 16.24
N ALA A 27 3.87 -21.00 15.24
CA ALA A 27 4.68 -22.19 14.97
C ALA A 27 6.13 -21.81 14.64
N MET A 28 6.33 -20.80 13.78
CA MET A 28 7.67 -20.32 13.43
C MET A 28 8.37 -19.63 14.63
N ALA A 29 7.63 -18.86 15.43
CA ALA A 29 8.20 -18.12 16.56
C ALA A 29 8.68 -19.03 17.71
N PHE A 30 7.94 -20.10 18.02
CA PHE A 30 8.21 -20.95 19.17
C PHE A 30 8.75 -22.33 18.79
N GLY A 31 8.60 -22.73 17.54
CA GLY A 31 8.88 -24.07 17.08
C GLY A 31 7.76 -25.06 17.45
N THR A 32 7.67 -26.12 16.69
CA THR A 32 6.81 -27.29 16.95
C THR A 32 7.57 -28.56 16.59
N GLU A 33 6.96 -29.72 16.76
CA GLU A 33 7.56 -31.00 16.35
C GLU A 33 7.91 -31.03 14.85
N SER A 34 7.11 -30.34 14.01
CA SER A 34 7.24 -30.37 12.54
C SER A 34 7.74 -29.05 11.93
N VAL A 35 7.64 -27.95 12.63
CA VAL A 35 8.10 -26.63 12.15
C VAL A 35 9.23 -26.13 13.06
N PRO A 36 10.44 -25.96 12.56
CA PRO A 36 11.54 -25.46 13.36
C PRO A 36 11.30 -24.01 13.78
N LYS A 37 11.80 -23.65 14.95
CA LYS A 37 11.86 -22.24 15.36
C LYS A 37 12.76 -21.47 14.41
N VAL A 38 12.34 -20.26 14.02
CA VAL A 38 13.10 -19.37 13.15
C VAL A 38 13.66 -18.16 13.93
N ASP A 39 14.67 -17.52 13.37
CA ASP A 39 15.26 -16.29 13.95
C ASP A 39 14.51 -15.03 13.50
N LYS A 40 13.89 -15.06 12.31
CA LYS A 40 13.15 -13.93 11.77
C LYS A 40 11.96 -14.38 10.93
N ILE A 41 10.82 -13.69 11.10
CA ILE A 41 9.61 -13.87 10.32
C ILE A 41 9.44 -12.64 9.41
N VAL A 42 9.31 -12.86 8.11
CA VAL A 42 9.13 -11.83 7.10
C VAL A 42 7.93 -12.17 6.22
N GLY A 43 7.35 -11.16 5.60
CA GLY A 43 6.26 -11.29 4.66
C GLY A 43 4.96 -10.63 5.12
N PRO A 44 4.10 -10.27 4.18
CA PRO A 44 2.80 -9.66 4.42
C PRO A 44 1.80 -10.69 4.97
N GLY A 45 0.63 -10.22 5.33
CA GLY A 45 -0.47 -11.05 5.76
C GLY A 45 -1.66 -10.22 6.23
N ASN A 46 -2.78 -10.87 6.42
CA ASN A 46 -3.99 -10.22 6.93
C ASN A 46 -3.81 -9.73 8.38
N ILE A 47 -4.83 -9.04 8.90
CA ILE A 47 -4.82 -8.46 10.25
C ILE A 47 -4.47 -9.49 11.35
N TYR A 48 -4.86 -10.74 11.21
CA TYR A 48 -4.54 -11.79 12.19
C TYR A 48 -3.05 -12.15 12.18
N VAL A 49 -2.42 -12.14 11.00
CA VAL A 49 -0.97 -12.33 10.85
C VAL A 49 -0.22 -11.13 11.43
N ALA A 50 -0.64 -9.92 11.13
CA ALA A 50 -0.04 -8.70 11.68
C ALA A 50 -0.10 -8.67 13.22
N LEU A 51 -1.26 -9.00 13.81
CA LEU A 51 -1.43 -9.10 15.25
C LEU A 51 -0.58 -10.21 15.86
N ALA A 52 -0.48 -11.36 15.19
CA ALA A 52 0.37 -12.46 15.65
C ALA A 52 1.85 -12.08 15.60
N LYS A 53 2.32 -11.44 14.53
CA LYS A 53 3.70 -10.91 14.43
C LYS A 53 3.99 -9.93 15.57
N LYS A 54 3.07 -9.02 15.84
CA LYS A 54 3.17 -8.08 16.97
C LYS A 54 3.28 -8.82 18.33
N ALA A 55 2.48 -9.87 18.52
CA ALA A 55 2.47 -10.63 19.77
C ALA A 55 3.75 -11.42 20.02
N VAL A 56 4.42 -11.90 18.96
CA VAL A 56 5.68 -12.67 19.08
C VAL A 56 6.95 -11.81 18.94
N PHE A 57 6.80 -10.52 18.66
CA PHE A 57 7.93 -9.59 18.58
C PHE A 57 8.70 -9.56 19.91
N GLY A 58 10.01 -9.76 19.82
CA GLY A 58 10.89 -9.94 21.01
C GLY A 58 11.22 -11.40 21.33
N TYR A 59 10.34 -12.34 20.98
CA TYR A 59 10.68 -13.79 20.99
C TYR A 59 11.34 -14.22 19.68
N VAL A 60 10.96 -13.57 18.59
CA VAL A 60 11.52 -13.73 17.25
C VAL A 60 11.60 -12.34 16.61
N SER A 61 12.56 -12.14 15.72
CA SER A 61 12.63 -10.91 14.92
C SER A 61 11.54 -10.91 13.85
N ILE A 62 11.00 -9.74 13.52
CA ILE A 62 10.04 -9.56 12.42
C ILE A 62 10.55 -8.48 11.46
N ASP A 63 9.98 -8.40 10.27
CA ASP A 63 10.20 -7.30 9.30
C ASP A 63 9.49 -6.02 9.76
N SER A 64 8.14 -6.03 9.75
CA SER A 64 7.31 -4.90 10.17
C SER A 64 5.98 -5.39 10.71
N ILE A 65 5.26 -4.49 11.36
CA ILE A 65 3.84 -4.67 11.71
C ILE A 65 3.06 -3.91 10.64
N ALA A 66 2.68 -4.60 9.57
CA ALA A 66 1.92 -4.00 8.49
C ALA A 66 0.49 -3.68 8.96
N GLY A 67 0.04 -2.45 8.68
CA GLY A 67 -1.36 -2.05 8.73
C GLY A 67 -2.06 -2.35 7.39
N PRO A 68 -3.31 -1.90 7.22
CA PRO A 68 -3.93 -1.81 5.90
C PRO A 68 -3.07 -0.93 4.98
N SER A 69 -3.00 -1.28 3.70
CA SER A 69 -2.22 -0.50 2.72
C SER A 69 -2.76 0.92 2.55
N GLU A 70 -1.87 1.89 2.44
CA GLU A 70 -2.20 3.30 2.31
C GLU A 70 -1.48 3.91 1.11
N ILE A 71 -2.21 4.64 0.28
CA ILE A 71 -1.64 5.50 -0.76
C ILE A 71 -2.13 6.93 -0.59
N LEU A 72 -1.20 7.87 -0.72
CA LEU A 72 -1.49 9.28 -0.85
C LEU A 72 -0.81 9.82 -2.10
N VAL A 73 -1.59 10.37 -3.02
CA VAL A 73 -1.09 11.06 -4.20
C VAL A 73 -1.18 12.57 -3.98
N LEU A 74 -0.07 13.27 -4.05
CA LEU A 74 -0.01 14.73 -4.10
C LEU A 74 0.20 15.17 -5.54
N ALA A 75 -0.79 15.86 -6.11
CA ALA A 75 -0.80 16.24 -7.50
C ALA A 75 -1.17 17.71 -7.73
N ASP A 76 -0.60 18.33 -8.73
CA ASP A 76 -1.03 19.64 -9.25
C ASP A 76 -1.78 19.51 -10.58
N GLU A 77 -2.13 20.62 -11.20
CA GLU A 77 -2.88 20.67 -12.46
C GLU A 77 -2.16 20.04 -13.67
N THR A 78 -0.88 19.71 -13.55
CA THR A 78 -0.10 19.08 -14.63
C THR A 78 -0.24 17.56 -14.66
N ALA A 79 -0.78 16.96 -13.60
CA ALA A 79 -0.93 15.52 -13.49
C ALA A 79 -1.98 14.96 -14.47
N ASN A 80 -1.75 13.74 -14.95
CA ASN A 80 -2.74 13.03 -15.75
C ASN A 80 -3.80 12.39 -14.84
N PRO A 81 -5.08 12.79 -14.93
CA PRO A 81 -6.13 12.31 -14.05
C PRO A 81 -6.33 10.79 -14.10
N ARG A 82 -6.14 10.18 -15.27
CA ARG A 82 -6.28 8.74 -15.46
C ARG A 82 -5.19 7.95 -14.76
N TYR A 83 -3.95 8.46 -14.74
CA TYR A 83 -2.84 7.82 -14.04
C TYR A 83 -3.04 7.92 -12.53
N VAL A 84 -3.37 9.12 -12.04
CA VAL A 84 -3.68 9.34 -10.61
C VAL A 84 -4.81 8.42 -10.14
N ALA A 85 -5.88 8.29 -10.93
CA ALA A 85 -6.98 7.37 -10.60
C ALA A 85 -6.52 5.91 -10.54
N ALA A 86 -5.68 5.47 -11.48
CA ALA A 86 -5.15 4.11 -11.50
C ALA A 86 -4.28 3.81 -10.27
N ASP A 87 -3.43 4.77 -9.86
CA ASP A 87 -2.56 4.61 -8.70
C ASP A 87 -3.36 4.56 -7.39
N LEU A 88 -4.38 5.40 -7.23
CA LEU A 88 -5.30 5.33 -6.10
C LEU A 88 -6.01 3.96 -6.00
N LEU A 89 -6.47 3.45 -7.13
CA LEU A 89 -7.18 2.17 -7.20
C LEU A 89 -6.26 0.97 -7.00
N SER A 90 -4.97 1.09 -7.30
CA SER A 90 -4.00 0.03 -7.08
C SER A 90 -3.92 -0.41 -5.62
N GLN A 91 -4.11 0.52 -4.67
CA GLN A 91 -4.17 0.19 -3.24
C GLN A 91 -5.59 -0.17 -2.79
N ALA A 92 -6.61 0.54 -3.28
CA ALA A 92 -7.99 0.28 -2.92
C ALA A 92 -8.47 -1.15 -3.24
N GLU A 93 -7.85 -1.80 -4.25
CA GLU A 93 -8.19 -3.18 -4.61
C GLU A 93 -7.64 -4.25 -3.66
N HIS A 94 -6.66 -3.92 -2.81
CA HIS A 94 -6.02 -4.90 -1.94
C HIS A 94 -6.92 -5.33 -0.78
N ASP A 95 -7.55 -4.39 -0.08
CA ASP A 95 -8.36 -4.67 1.11
C ASP A 95 -9.46 -3.62 1.29
N GLU A 96 -10.59 -4.02 1.89
CA GLU A 96 -11.69 -3.12 2.22
C GLU A 96 -11.30 -2.01 3.21
N MET A 97 -10.19 -2.16 3.92
CA MET A 97 -9.63 -1.20 4.87
C MET A 97 -8.46 -0.38 4.27
N ALA A 98 -8.10 -0.61 3.01
CA ALA A 98 -7.07 0.19 2.34
C ALA A 98 -7.53 1.64 2.20
N SER A 99 -6.60 2.59 2.32
CA SER A 99 -6.91 4.00 2.12
C SER A 99 -6.29 4.53 0.82
N ALA A 100 -7.06 5.35 0.11
CA ALA A 100 -6.65 6.00 -1.13
C ALA A 100 -6.98 7.50 -1.06
N ILE A 101 -5.96 8.34 -0.98
CA ILE A 101 -6.12 9.77 -0.73
C ILE A 101 -5.45 10.56 -1.86
N LEU A 102 -6.22 11.42 -2.52
CA LEU A 102 -5.70 12.46 -3.39
C LEU A 102 -5.66 13.80 -2.63
N ILE A 103 -4.52 14.47 -2.67
CA ILE A 103 -4.40 15.88 -2.28
C ILE A 103 -3.97 16.67 -3.51
N THR A 104 -4.72 17.69 -3.88
CA THR A 104 -4.42 18.51 -5.06
C THR A 104 -4.72 19.98 -4.81
N THR A 105 -4.05 20.85 -5.55
CA THR A 105 -4.38 22.28 -5.59
C THR A 105 -5.34 22.64 -6.72
N SER A 106 -5.75 21.65 -7.54
CA SER A 106 -6.58 21.84 -8.72
C SER A 106 -7.97 21.20 -8.53
N GLN A 107 -8.99 22.02 -8.37
CA GLN A 107 -10.38 21.55 -8.35
C GLN A 107 -10.75 20.77 -9.61
N LYS A 108 -10.24 21.22 -10.77
CA LYS A 108 -10.46 20.54 -12.05
C LYS A 108 -9.89 19.13 -12.04
N LEU A 109 -8.64 18.95 -11.56
CA LEU A 109 -8.02 17.64 -11.46
C LEU A 109 -8.80 16.73 -10.53
N ALA A 110 -9.25 17.24 -9.38
CA ALA A 110 -10.07 16.50 -8.42
C ALA A 110 -11.34 15.91 -9.06
N GLU A 111 -12.05 16.73 -9.85
CA GLU A 111 -13.27 16.31 -10.57
C GLU A 111 -12.97 15.29 -11.67
N GLU A 112 -11.90 15.50 -12.43
CA GLU A 112 -11.47 14.59 -13.49
C GLU A 112 -11.02 13.23 -12.92
N VAL A 113 -10.25 13.21 -11.84
CA VAL A 113 -9.82 11.98 -11.16
C VAL A 113 -11.03 11.22 -10.60
N SER A 114 -11.99 11.91 -9.98
CA SER A 114 -13.21 11.27 -9.50
C SER A 114 -13.98 10.58 -10.64
N ALA A 115 -14.10 11.24 -11.80
CA ALA A 115 -14.76 10.66 -12.97
C ALA A 115 -14.00 9.44 -13.54
N GLU A 116 -12.67 9.47 -13.55
CA GLU A 116 -11.85 8.32 -14.00
C GLU A 116 -11.96 7.14 -13.03
N ILE A 117 -12.01 7.39 -11.71
CA ILE A 117 -12.24 6.35 -10.69
C ILE A 117 -13.56 5.61 -10.96
N ASP A 118 -14.65 6.34 -11.21
CA ASP A 118 -15.96 5.73 -11.50
C ASP A 118 -15.91 4.84 -12.76
N GLN A 119 -15.18 5.26 -13.80
CA GLN A 119 -15.00 4.47 -15.01
C GLN A 119 -14.21 3.19 -14.74
N PHE A 120 -13.08 3.28 -14.04
CA PHE A 120 -12.25 2.12 -13.69
C PHE A 120 -13.00 1.12 -12.82
N VAL A 121 -13.71 1.58 -11.78
CA VAL A 121 -14.48 0.71 -10.88
C VAL A 121 -15.53 -0.11 -11.64
N ALA A 122 -16.12 0.46 -12.70
CA ALA A 122 -17.07 -0.26 -13.54
C ALA A 122 -16.44 -1.45 -14.29
N GLU A 123 -15.14 -1.37 -14.63
CA GLU A 123 -14.40 -2.34 -15.43
C GLU A 123 -13.61 -3.37 -14.60
N LEU A 124 -13.21 -3.01 -13.37
CA LEU A 124 -12.33 -3.83 -12.53
C LEU A 124 -13.05 -5.03 -11.91
N SER A 125 -12.35 -6.15 -11.81
CA SER A 125 -12.90 -7.41 -11.30
C SER A 125 -13.16 -7.40 -9.78
N ARG A 126 -12.41 -6.60 -9.00
CA ARG A 126 -12.54 -6.51 -7.53
C ARG A 126 -13.38 -5.31 -7.07
N LYS A 127 -14.30 -4.86 -7.88
CA LYS A 127 -15.10 -3.65 -7.68
C LYS A 127 -15.77 -3.54 -6.29
N GLU A 128 -16.22 -4.66 -5.71
CA GLU A 128 -16.88 -4.65 -4.40
C GLU A 128 -15.91 -4.27 -3.27
N ILE A 129 -14.67 -4.76 -3.34
CA ILE A 129 -13.61 -4.42 -2.37
C ILE A 129 -13.21 -2.96 -2.56
N ILE A 130 -12.95 -2.55 -3.80
CA ILE A 130 -12.59 -1.18 -4.16
C ILE A 130 -13.67 -0.21 -3.67
N GLN A 131 -14.94 -0.49 -3.94
CA GLN A 131 -16.04 0.38 -3.53
C GLN A 131 -16.07 0.58 -2.02
N LYS A 132 -15.95 -0.51 -1.24
CA LYS A 132 -15.93 -0.42 0.23
C LYS A 132 -14.71 0.35 0.75
N SER A 133 -13.54 0.14 0.15
CA SER A 133 -12.33 0.89 0.47
C SER A 133 -12.54 2.37 0.23
N LEU A 134 -13.03 2.76 -0.95
CA LEU A 134 -13.27 4.15 -1.31
C LEU A 134 -14.39 4.80 -0.46
N ASP A 135 -15.49 4.09 -0.20
CA ASP A 135 -16.60 4.59 0.61
C ASP A 135 -16.19 4.92 2.05
N ASN A 136 -15.25 4.16 2.62
CA ASN A 136 -14.84 4.30 4.00
C ASN A 136 -13.53 5.10 4.18
N TYR A 137 -12.58 4.96 3.22
CA TYR A 137 -11.21 5.44 3.35
C TYR A 137 -10.69 6.14 2.09
N GLY A 138 -11.55 6.40 1.10
CA GLY A 138 -11.22 7.19 -0.09
C GLY A 138 -11.48 8.68 0.14
N TYR A 139 -10.51 9.55 -0.17
CA TYR A 139 -10.66 11.00 -0.02
C TYR A 139 -10.02 11.74 -1.18
N ILE A 140 -10.69 12.80 -1.64
CA ILE A 140 -10.12 13.80 -2.53
C ILE A 140 -10.17 15.13 -1.78
N LEU A 141 -8.99 15.67 -1.46
CA LEU A 141 -8.81 16.91 -0.73
C LEU A 141 -8.25 17.98 -1.67
N VAL A 142 -8.92 19.13 -1.73
CA VAL A 142 -8.45 20.28 -2.53
C VAL A 142 -7.92 21.33 -1.56
N ALA A 143 -6.62 21.60 -1.65
CA ALA A 143 -5.93 22.59 -0.84
C ALA A 143 -5.88 23.94 -1.56
N ASP A 144 -5.88 25.04 -0.81
CA ASP A 144 -5.80 26.39 -1.36
C ASP A 144 -4.45 26.67 -2.05
N ASN A 145 -3.39 26.00 -1.63
CA ASN A 145 -2.05 26.13 -2.16
C ASN A 145 -1.17 24.92 -1.83
N MET A 146 0.00 24.83 -2.48
CA MET A 146 0.92 23.71 -2.32
C MET A 146 1.52 23.60 -0.90
N GLU A 147 1.65 24.69 -0.16
CA GLU A 147 2.17 24.67 1.22
C GLU A 147 1.18 23.95 2.15
N GLU A 148 -0.08 24.31 2.08
CA GLU A 148 -1.16 23.63 2.81
C GLU A 148 -1.27 22.14 2.41
N ALA A 149 -1.15 21.85 1.11
CA ALA A 149 -1.15 20.47 0.63
C ALA A 149 0.00 19.66 1.25
N ILE A 150 1.20 20.19 1.28
CA ILE A 150 2.39 19.56 1.88
C ILE A 150 2.22 19.37 3.39
N ASP A 151 1.68 20.36 4.10
CA ASP A 151 1.42 20.26 5.54
C ASP A 151 0.39 19.14 5.82
N THR A 152 -0.64 19.03 5.00
CA THR A 152 -1.65 17.98 5.09
C THR A 152 -1.03 16.60 4.83
N VAL A 153 -0.19 16.46 3.79
CA VAL A 153 0.58 15.23 3.51
C VAL A 153 1.41 14.82 4.72
N ASN A 154 2.17 15.76 5.28
CA ASN A 154 3.01 15.48 6.46
C ASN A 154 2.20 15.11 7.71
N ALA A 155 0.98 15.60 7.84
CA ALA A 155 0.08 15.27 8.94
C ALA A 155 -0.53 13.87 8.79
N ILE A 156 -0.88 13.47 7.57
CA ILE A 156 -1.43 12.13 7.26
C ILE A 156 -0.35 11.07 7.40
N ALA A 157 0.87 11.33 6.92
CA ALA A 157 2.04 10.44 7.05
C ALA A 157 1.81 9.03 6.47
N SER A 158 1.30 8.95 5.25
CA SER A 158 0.93 7.72 4.55
C SER A 158 2.11 6.77 4.35
N GLU A 159 1.84 5.47 4.30
CA GLU A 159 2.83 4.42 3.99
C GLU A 159 3.42 4.62 2.60
N HIS A 160 2.58 4.77 1.59
CA HIS A 160 2.98 5.06 0.21
C HIS A 160 2.55 6.47 -0.16
N MET A 161 3.50 7.25 -0.64
CA MET A 161 3.27 8.61 -1.10
C MET A 161 3.78 8.79 -2.51
N GLU A 162 2.94 9.34 -3.38
CA GLU A 162 3.31 9.68 -4.74
C GLU A 162 3.26 11.21 -4.95
N ILE A 163 4.26 11.75 -5.66
CA ILE A 163 4.35 13.18 -5.97
C ILE A 163 4.27 13.35 -7.48
N VAL A 164 3.13 13.85 -7.96
CA VAL A 164 2.83 14.08 -9.38
C VAL A 164 2.57 15.56 -9.61
N THR A 165 3.66 16.33 -9.60
CA THR A 165 3.63 17.79 -9.74
C THR A 165 4.63 18.26 -10.80
N ALA A 166 4.51 19.49 -11.25
CA ALA A 166 5.43 20.08 -12.23
C ALA A 166 6.91 20.09 -11.75
N ASP A 167 7.15 20.21 -10.43
CA ASP A 167 8.49 20.11 -9.82
C ASP A 167 8.47 19.15 -8.62
N PRO A 168 8.40 17.85 -8.86
CA PRO A 168 8.22 16.86 -7.79
C PRO A 168 9.47 16.76 -6.90
N PHE A 169 10.66 17.01 -7.41
CA PHE A 169 11.90 16.99 -6.60
C PHE A 169 11.94 18.12 -5.58
N HIS A 170 11.47 19.31 -5.94
CA HIS A 170 11.36 20.40 -4.99
C HIS A 170 10.32 20.11 -3.90
N VAL A 171 9.17 19.57 -4.28
CA VAL A 171 8.12 19.17 -3.34
C VAL A 171 8.64 18.10 -2.38
N MET A 172 9.34 17.08 -2.89
CA MET A 172 9.92 16.01 -2.08
C MET A 172 10.78 16.53 -0.92
N THR A 173 11.56 17.61 -1.14
CA THR A 173 12.42 18.17 -0.09
C THR A 173 11.67 18.69 1.14
N LYS A 174 10.35 18.90 1.02
CA LYS A 174 9.47 19.41 2.08
C LYS A 174 8.67 18.30 2.76
N ILE A 175 8.69 17.09 2.22
CA ILE A 175 8.03 15.93 2.82
C ILE A 175 8.92 15.37 3.93
N ARG A 176 8.31 15.17 5.09
CA ARG A 176 8.99 14.70 6.31
C ARG A 176 8.49 13.35 6.79
N ASN A 177 7.24 13.04 6.49
CA ASN A 177 6.55 11.89 7.04
C ASN A 177 5.91 11.11 5.88
N ALA A 178 6.61 10.06 5.42
CA ALA A 178 6.10 9.06 4.49
C ALA A 178 6.93 7.78 4.63
N GLY A 179 6.32 6.63 4.40
CA GLY A 179 7.03 5.35 4.42
C GLY A 179 7.89 5.17 3.17
N ALA A 180 7.32 5.36 2.00
CA ALA A 180 8.00 5.37 0.71
C ALA A 180 7.49 6.54 -0.14
N ILE A 181 8.40 7.17 -0.91
CA ILE A 181 8.06 8.31 -1.78
C ILE A 181 8.37 7.93 -3.23
N PHE A 182 7.34 8.00 -4.06
CA PHE A 182 7.40 7.80 -5.50
C PHE A 182 7.33 9.13 -6.22
N ILE A 183 8.20 9.37 -7.20
CA ILE A 183 8.38 10.68 -7.81
C ILE A 183 8.09 10.66 -9.29
N GLY A 184 7.10 11.45 -9.70
CA GLY A 184 6.69 11.63 -11.08
C GLY A 184 5.66 10.60 -11.55
N GLU A 185 4.98 10.92 -12.64
CA GLU A 185 3.83 10.20 -13.17
C GLU A 185 4.09 8.77 -13.66
N TYR A 186 5.37 8.38 -13.79
CA TYR A 186 5.80 7.05 -14.23
C TYR A 186 6.44 6.22 -13.11
N SER A 187 6.47 6.75 -11.90
CA SER A 187 6.91 6.04 -10.70
C SER A 187 5.69 5.50 -9.96
N SER A 188 4.95 4.64 -10.63
CA SER A 188 3.74 4.06 -10.11
C SER A 188 3.97 3.33 -8.79
N CYS A 189 3.06 3.50 -7.85
CA CYS A 189 3.00 2.72 -6.62
C CYS A 189 2.69 1.22 -6.87
N LEU A 190 2.39 0.84 -8.08
CA LEU A 190 2.38 -0.55 -8.57
C LEU A 190 3.75 -1.21 -8.49
N LEU A 191 4.56 -0.77 -7.60
CA LEU A 191 5.74 -1.50 -7.27
C LEU A 191 5.32 -2.70 -6.48
N TYR A 192 5.27 -3.72 -7.16
CA TYR A 192 5.47 -5.11 -6.78
C TYR A 192 6.46 -5.35 -5.64
N THR A 193 6.99 -4.31 -5.03
CA THR A 193 8.04 -4.42 -4.04
C THR A 193 7.51 -4.65 -2.64
N SER A 194 6.27 -4.24 -2.35
CA SER A 194 5.64 -4.53 -1.07
C SER A 194 4.75 -5.76 -1.10
N ASP A 195 4.10 -6.04 -2.25
CA ASP A 195 3.09 -7.08 -2.38
C ASP A 195 3.39 -8.16 -3.43
N ALA A 196 4.59 -8.18 -3.99
CA ALA A 196 5.00 -9.23 -4.93
C ALA A 196 4.98 -10.65 -4.34
N ALA A 197 4.57 -10.79 -3.10
CA ALA A 197 4.48 -12.07 -2.39
C ALA A 197 3.04 -12.57 -2.18
N ASP A 198 2.01 -11.86 -2.63
CA ASP A 198 0.61 -12.32 -2.53
C ASP A 198 0.15 -13.21 -3.69
#